data_224c4caff95ad95d93977bed508978ba
#
_entry.id   224c4caff95ad95d93977bed508978ba
#
_cell.length_a   1.000
_cell.length_b   1.000
_cell.length_c   1.000
_cell.angle_alpha   90.00
_cell.angle_beta   90.00
_cell.angle_gamma   90.00
#
_symmetry.space_group_name_H-M   'P 1'
#
loop_
_entity.id
_entity.type
_entity.pdbx_description
1 polymer ?
#
loop_
_entity_poly.entity_id
_entity_poly.type
_entity_poly.pdbx_seq_one_letter_code
_entity_poly.pdbx_strand_id
1 'polypeptide(L)'
;MGKNDFFAFTSRLRYINRWALMRNTRYETLSEHSAQVSALTYALSVIGNRRLQKNYNCERASLLGLYHDVPEIITGDLPTPVKYFSKETKSAYREVEKNATKKLLSMLPDDLLPDYEPLLQEKKEDKELWKLVKAADKLSAYIKCIDERKAGNTEFSAAEESIKNALQKMECVEVKIFMDEFLPSYEKALDKLQK
;
A
#
# COMPACT_ATOMS: atom_id res chain seq x y z
N MET A 1 5.73 12.99 25.06
CA MET A 1 6.29 12.76 23.71
C MET A 1 6.71 14.10 23.17
N GLY A 2 7.92 14.18 22.62
CA GLY A 2 8.45 15.42 22.06
C GLY A 2 7.77 15.79 20.76
N LYS A 3 7.59 17.11 20.50
CA LYS A 3 7.03 17.64 19.24
C LYS A 3 7.90 17.36 18.01
N ASN A 4 8.99 16.59 18.09
CA ASN A 4 9.92 16.33 16.96
C ASN A 4 10.16 14.83 16.73
N ASP A 5 9.32 13.95 17.29
CA ASP A 5 9.56 12.52 17.27
C ASP A 5 9.01 11.82 16.00
N PHE A 6 8.24 12.50 15.17
CA PHE A 6 7.53 11.93 14.01
C PHE A 6 8.46 11.14 13.07
N PHE A 7 9.56 11.74 12.64
CA PHE A 7 10.47 11.10 11.67
C PHE A 7 11.21 9.91 12.27
N ALA A 8 11.66 10.02 13.51
CA ALA A 8 12.29 8.91 14.21
C ALA A 8 11.29 7.76 14.43
N PHE A 9 10.04 8.11 14.73
CA PHE A 9 8.98 7.12 14.94
C PHE A 9 8.59 6.45 13.63
N THR A 10 8.32 7.19 12.55
CA THR A 10 7.97 6.63 11.23
C THR A 10 9.10 5.78 10.63
N SER A 11 10.36 6.07 10.93
CA SER A 11 11.50 5.22 10.54
C SER A 11 11.41 3.80 11.08
N ARG A 12 10.58 3.53 12.07
CA ARG A 12 10.39 2.19 12.65
C ARG A 12 9.48 1.28 11.83
N LEU A 13 8.83 1.78 10.77
CA LEU A 13 8.10 0.95 9.79
C LEU A 13 8.94 -0.21 9.26
N ARG A 14 10.27 -0.05 9.22
CA ARG A 14 11.23 -1.10 8.84
C ARG A 14 11.25 -2.32 9.76
N TYR A 15 10.68 -2.23 10.97
CA TYR A 15 10.64 -3.31 11.95
C TYR A 15 9.30 -4.03 12.01
N ILE A 16 8.31 -3.57 11.25
CA ILE A 16 6.98 -4.17 11.20
C ILE A 16 6.92 -5.05 9.96
N ASN A 17 6.77 -6.36 10.19
CA ASN A 17 6.62 -7.32 9.12
C ASN A 17 5.15 -7.45 8.73
N ARG A 18 4.90 -7.50 7.43
CA ARG A 18 3.61 -7.87 6.85
C ARG A 18 3.45 -9.39 6.78
N TRP A 19 2.23 -9.84 6.57
CA TRP A 19 1.90 -11.27 6.43
C TRP A 19 2.25 -12.07 7.69
N ALA A 20 2.04 -11.51 8.89
CA ALA A 20 2.47 -12.06 10.15
C ALA A 20 1.92 -13.47 10.48
N LEU A 21 0.76 -13.87 9.88
CA LEU A 21 0.17 -15.22 10.03
C LEU A 21 0.65 -16.22 8.96
N MET A 22 1.46 -15.77 7.99
CA MET A 22 1.90 -16.58 6.87
C MET A 22 3.37 -16.99 7.05
N ARG A 23 3.71 -18.19 6.62
CA ARG A 23 5.12 -18.62 6.55
C ARG A 23 5.75 -18.02 5.28
N ASN A 24 6.56 -17.00 5.46
CA ASN A 24 7.23 -16.29 4.39
C ASN A 24 8.58 -16.96 4.02
N THR A 25 8.93 -17.02 2.73
CA THR A 25 10.29 -17.32 2.28
C THR A 25 11.20 -16.09 2.42
N ARG A 26 10.63 -14.90 2.22
CA ARG A 26 11.27 -13.60 2.48
C ARG A 26 10.29 -12.70 3.21
N TYR A 27 10.71 -12.19 4.36
CA TYR A 27 9.92 -11.18 5.08
C TYR A 27 9.83 -9.89 4.27
N GLU A 28 8.66 -9.26 4.31
CA GLU A 28 8.39 -7.95 3.76
C GLU A 28 8.05 -7.01 4.90
N THR A 29 8.76 -5.90 4.99
CA THR A 29 8.47 -4.86 5.99
C THR A 29 7.46 -3.84 5.46
N LEU A 30 6.76 -3.14 6.35
CA LEU A 30 5.89 -2.02 5.95
C LEU A 30 6.65 -0.94 5.17
N SER A 31 7.94 -0.74 5.47
CA SER A 31 8.78 0.22 4.74
C SER A 31 9.00 -0.19 3.28
N GLU A 32 9.28 -1.47 3.02
CA GLU A 32 9.45 -2.02 1.66
C GLU A 32 8.13 -1.95 0.90
N HIS A 33 7.05 -2.36 1.52
CA HIS A 33 5.70 -2.28 0.96
C HIS A 33 5.31 -0.85 0.58
N SER A 34 5.45 0.10 1.50
CA SER A 34 5.11 1.51 1.25
C SER A 34 5.91 2.10 0.09
N ALA A 35 7.20 1.76 -0.01
CA ALA A 35 8.03 2.18 -1.15
C ALA A 35 7.51 1.57 -2.47
N GLN A 36 7.16 0.29 -2.49
CA GLN A 36 6.59 -0.38 -3.67
C GLN A 36 5.22 0.21 -4.05
N VAL A 37 4.34 0.43 -3.07
CA VAL A 37 3.03 1.06 -3.31
C VAL A 37 3.18 2.46 -3.87
N SER A 38 4.12 3.24 -3.36
CA SER A 38 4.46 4.57 -3.89
C SER A 38 4.84 4.52 -5.37
N ALA A 39 5.75 3.62 -5.75
CA ALA A 39 6.20 3.44 -7.14
C ALA A 39 5.07 2.94 -8.05
N LEU A 40 4.26 1.98 -7.58
CA LEU A 40 3.11 1.46 -8.33
C LEU A 40 2.03 2.53 -8.50
N THR A 41 1.75 3.32 -7.47
CA THR A 41 0.76 4.42 -7.56
C THR A 41 1.20 5.47 -8.58
N TYR A 42 2.50 5.81 -8.58
CA TYR A 42 3.07 6.69 -9.61
C TYR A 42 2.87 6.10 -11.00
N ALA A 43 3.23 4.82 -11.21
CA ALA A 43 3.07 4.14 -12.50
C ALA A 43 1.61 4.13 -12.99
N LEU A 44 0.66 3.79 -12.11
CA LEU A 44 -0.77 3.82 -12.44
C LEU A 44 -1.25 5.21 -12.83
N SER A 45 -0.81 6.25 -12.09
CA SER A 45 -1.18 7.63 -12.40
C SER A 45 -0.61 8.10 -13.75
N VAL A 46 0.63 7.73 -14.10
CA VAL A 46 1.23 7.99 -15.40
C VAL A 46 0.48 7.25 -16.52
N ILE A 47 0.12 5.97 -16.32
CA ILE A 47 -0.71 5.21 -17.26
C ILE A 47 -2.04 5.94 -17.50
N GLY A 48 -2.72 6.36 -16.44
CA GLY A 48 -3.96 7.12 -16.53
C GLY A 48 -3.81 8.40 -17.34
N ASN A 49 -2.77 9.19 -17.08
CA ASN A 49 -2.54 10.45 -17.78
C ASN A 49 -2.17 10.24 -19.25
N ARG A 50 -1.29 9.28 -19.56
CA ARG A 50 -0.78 9.06 -20.92
C ARG A 50 -1.73 8.30 -21.83
N ARG A 51 -2.50 7.34 -21.30
CA ARG A 51 -3.30 6.42 -22.11
C ARG A 51 -4.80 6.62 -21.97
N LEU A 52 -5.26 7.23 -20.87
CA LEU A 52 -6.68 7.39 -20.56
C LEU A 52 -7.11 8.85 -20.46
N GLN A 53 -6.24 9.79 -20.85
CA GLN A 53 -6.51 11.25 -20.84
C GLN A 53 -6.95 11.77 -19.46
N LYS A 54 -6.43 11.14 -18.38
CA LYS A 54 -6.63 11.63 -17.02
C LYS A 54 -5.68 12.80 -16.74
N ASN A 55 -5.92 13.49 -15.64
CA ASN A 55 -5.07 14.59 -15.17
C ASN A 55 -4.73 14.38 -13.70
N TYR A 56 -4.10 13.25 -13.37
CA TYR A 56 -3.66 12.94 -12.02
C TYR A 56 -2.39 13.73 -11.68
N ASN A 57 -2.30 14.22 -10.44
CA ASN A 57 -1.04 14.68 -9.88
C ASN A 57 -0.23 13.43 -9.45
N CYS A 58 0.72 13.02 -10.31
CA CYS A 58 1.48 11.78 -10.12
C CYS A 58 2.39 11.84 -8.88
N GLU A 59 2.97 13.00 -8.61
CA GLU A 59 3.84 13.21 -7.43
C GLU A 59 3.02 13.09 -6.15
N ARG A 60 1.86 13.75 -6.12
CA ARG A 60 0.92 13.65 -5.00
C ARG A 60 0.44 12.22 -4.79
N ALA A 61 0.08 11.52 -5.87
CA ALA A 61 -0.33 10.11 -5.83
C ALA A 61 0.75 9.21 -5.21
N SER A 62 2.00 9.39 -5.63
CA SER A 62 3.17 8.67 -5.10
C SER A 62 3.37 8.92 -3.60
N LEU A 63 3.28 10.18 -3.16
CA LEU A 63 3.37 10.52 -1.73
C LEU A 63 2.24 9.90 -0.91
N LEU A 64 1.00 9.92 -1.40
CA LEU A 64 -0.11 9.24 -0.74
C LEU A 64 0.16 7.75 -0.61
N GLY A 65 0.70 7.10 -1.65
CA GLY A 65 1.13 5.70 -1.61
C GLY A 65 2.24 5.43 -0.60
N LEU A 66 3.20 6.36 -0.44
CA LEU A 66 4.29 6.22 0.54
C LEU A 66 3.78 6.29 1.99
N TYR A 67 2.79 7.12 2.25
CA TYR A 67 2.30 7.41 3.61
C TYR A 67 1.03 6.66 3.99
N HIS A 68 0.42 5.84 3.10
CA HIS A 68 -0.90 5.25 3.28
C HIS A 68 -1.03 4.36 4.54
N ASP A 69 0.01 3.60 4.87
CA ASP A 69 0.05 2.67 6.00
C ASP A 69 0.89 3.19 7.18
N VAL A 70 1.31 4.46 7.19
CA VAL A 70 2.08 5.02 8.30
C VAL A 70 1.38 4.89 9.65
N PRO A 71 0.04 4.99 9.78
CA PRO A 71 -0.65 4.72 11.05
C PRO A 71 -0.41 3.33 11.61
N GLU A 72 -0.06 2.34 10.78
CA GLU A 72 0.20 0.96 11.19
C GLU A 72 1.48 0.81 12.02
N ILE A 73 2.31 1.84 12.13
CA ILE A 73 3.41 1.85 13.09
C ILE A 73 2.93 1.75 14.54
N ILE A 74 1.71 2.22 14.82
CA ILE A 74 1.09 2.16 16.14
C ILE A 74 0.22 0.91 16.28
N THR A 75 -0.51 0.55 15.23
CA THR A 75 -1.49 -0.54 15.25
C THR A 75 -0.89 -1.90 14.91
N GLY A 76 0.28 -1.92 14.25
CA GLY A 76 0.79 -3.08 13.53
C GLY A 76 0.01 -3.34 12.24
N ASP A 77 0.61 -4.14 11.33
CA ASP A 77 -0.08 -4.69 10.15
C ASP A 77 -1.06 -5.78 10.61
N LEU A 78 -2.36 -5.45 10.67
CA LEU A 78 -3.37 -6.38 11.12
C LEU A 78 -3.79 -7.30 9.97
N PRO A 79 -3.68 -8.65 10.16
CA PRO A 79 -4.09 -9.60 9.13
C PRO A 79 -5.54 -9.38 8.67
N THR A 80 -5.75 -9.41 7.35
CA THR A 80 -7.05 -9.18 6.72
C THR A 80 -8.20 -9.98 7.35
N PRO A 81 -8.06 -11.29 7.69
CA PRO A 81 -9.13 -12.05 8.35
C PRO A 81 -9.54 -11.46 9.70
N VAL A 82 -8.60 -10.87 10.44
CA VAL A 82 -8.88 -10.23 11.74
C VAL A 82 -9.53 -8.86 11.53
N LYS A 83 -8.99 -8.05 10.62
CA LYS A 83 -9.49 -6.69 10.30
C LYS A 83 -10.96 -6.71 9.82
N TYR A 84 -11.38 -7.77 9.14
CA TYR A 84 -12.73 -7.91 8.56
C TYR A 84 -13.57 -9.02 9.23
N PHE A 85 -13.23 -9.43 10.44
CA PHE A 85 -13.92 -10.52 11.15
C PHE A 85 -15.41 -10.22 11.37
N SER A 86 -15.75 -8.98 11.75
CA SER A 86 -17.13 -8.50 11.88
C SER A 86 -17.25 -7.02 11.52
N LYS A 87 -18.50 -6.52 11.39
CA LYS A 87 -18.73 -5.08 11.16
C LYS A 87 -18.24 -4.24 12.35
N GLU A 88 -18.43 -4.76 13.55
CA GLU A 88 -18.01 -4.13 14.82
C GLU A 88 -16.48 -4.05 14.88
N THR A 89 -15.77 -5.15 14.59
CA THR A 89 -14.30 -5.19 14.55
C THR A 89 -13.77 -4.18 13.54
N LYS A 90 -14.34 -4.16 12.34
CA LYS A 90 -13.96 -3.19 11.30
C LYS A 90 -14.17 -1.75 11.72
N SER A 91 -15.27 -1.45 12.40
CA SER A 91 -15.57 -0.09 12.90
C SER A 91 -14.63 0.32 14.01
N ALA A 92 -14.41 -0.57 14.98
CA ALA A 92 -13.47 -0.33 16.09
C ALA A 92 -12.03 -0.11 15.58
N TYR A 93 -11.60 -0.92 14.60
CA TYR A 93 -10.26 -0.79 14.03
C TYR A 93 -10.06 0.56 13.29
N ARG A 94 -11.07 1.03 12.55
CA ARG A 94 -11.04 2.36 11.92
C ARG A 94 -10.87 3.49 12.94
N GLU A 95 -11.48 3.35 14.11
CA GLU A 95 -11.31 4.34 15.17
C GLU A 95 -9.89 4.29 15.76
N VAL A 96 -9.34 3.10 15.91
CA VAL A 96 -7.95 2.90 16.33
C VAL A 96 -6.98 3.52 15.31
N GLU A 97 -7.16 3.27 14.01
CA GLU A 97 -6.36 3.89 12.93
C GLU A 97 -6.45 5.43 12.97
N LYS A 98 -7.64 5.97 13.16
CA LYS A 98 -7.85 7.41 13.28
C LYS A 98 -7.13 8.02 14.51
N ASN A 99 -7.16 7.31 15.63
CA ASN A 99 -6.47 7.76 16.83
C ASN A 99 -4.94 7.62 16.68
N ALA A 100 -4.46 6.57 16.00
CA ALA A 100 -3.06 6.41 15.63
C ALA A 100 -2.58 7.58 14.76
N THR A 101 -3.35 7.93 13.73
CA THR A 101 -3.06 9.10 12.87
C THR A 101 -2.96 10.39 13.66
N LYS A 102 -3.93 10.68 14.54
CA LYS A 102 -3.88 11.87 15.40
C LYS A 102 -2.65 11.88 16.30
N LYS A 103 -2.29 10.72 16.84
CA LYS A 103 -1.12 10.56 17.68
C LYS A 103 0.17 10.86 16.91
N LEU A 104 0.30 10.35 15.68
CA LEU A 104 1.44 10.62 14.82
C LEU A 104 1.57 12.11 14.49
N LEU A 105 0.47 12.73 14.07
CA LEU A 105 0.45 14.16 13.77
C LEU A 105 0.81 15.02 14.98
N SER A 106 0.45 14.62 16.20
CA SER A 106 0.83 15.33 17.42
C SER A 106 2.34 15.30 17.74
N MET A 107 3.13 14.49 17.00
CA MET A 107 4.58 14.43 17.11
C MET A 107 5.29 15.39 16.13
N LEU A 108 4.54 16.06 15.26
CA LEU A 108 5.06 17.08 14.36
C LEU A 108 5.01 18.47 14.99
N PRO A 109 5.99 19.35 14.67
CA PRO A 109 5.86 20.78 14.89
C PRO A 109 4.64 21.35 14.16
N ASP A 110 4.04 22.40 14.74
CA ASP A 110 2.78 22.98 14.24
C ASP A 110 2.93 23.56 12.82
N ASP A 111 4.10 24.05 12.46
CA ASP A 111 4.44 24.60 11.13
C ASP A 111 4.52 23.53 10.01
N LEU A 112 4.75 22.26 10.37
CA LEU A 112 4.80 21.13 9.41
C LEU A 112 3.46 20.40 9.25
N LEU A 113 2.52 20.59 10.19
CA LEU A 113 1.22 19.89 10.17
C LEU A 113 0.45 20.06 8.85
N PRO A 114 0.37 21.28 8.24
CA PRO A 114 -0.39 21.47 7.01
C PRO A 114 0.08 20.61 5.84
N ASP A 115 1.36 20.24 5.79
CA ASP A 115 1.94 19.44 4.71
C ASP A 115 1.76 17.93 4.93
N TYR A 116 1.78 17.47 6.19
CA TYR A 116 1.73 16.04 6.53
C TYR A 116 0.33 15.52 6.80
N GLU A 117 -0.55 16.32 7.42
CA GLU A 117 -1.93 15.90 7.70
C GLU A 117 -2.66 15.41 6.45
N PRO A 118 -2.58 16.09 5.27
CA PRO A 118 -3.21 15.62 4.05
C PRO A 118 -2.63 14.32 3.48
N LEU A 119 -1.45 13.87 3.92
CA LEU A 119 -0.85 12.61 3.51
C LEU A 119 -1.37 11.41 4.33
N LEU A 120 -1.80 11.67 5.57
CA LEU A 120 -2.25 10.65 6.52
C LEU A 120 -3.78 10.56 6.64
N GLN A 121 -4.52 11.46 5.99
CA GLN A 121 -5.98 11.51 6.02
C GLN A 121 -6.55 11.62 4.61
N GLU A 122 -7.52 10.74 4.28
CA GLU A 122 -8.20 10.83 3.00
C GLU A 122 -8.97 12.15 2.88
N LYS A 123 -8.54 13.05 1.99
CA LYS A 123 -9.26 14.28 1.64
C LYS A 123 -10.13 14.05 0.40
N LYS A 124 -11.23 14.81 0.31
CA LYS A 124 -12.18 14.70 -0.82
C LYS A 124 -11.52 14.98 -2.17
N GLU A 125 -10.60 15.94 -2.20
CA GLU A 125 -9.84 16.33 -3.39
C GLU A 125 -8.93 15.21 -3.91
N ASP A 126 -8.40 14.36 -3.02
CA ASP A 126 -7.52 13.25 -3.36
C ASP A 126 -8.28 11.94 -3.64
N LYS A 127 -9.62 11.95 -3.68
CA LYS A 127 -10.45 10.74 -3.80
C LYS A 127 -10.05 9.84 -4.97
N GLU A 128 -9.77 10.41 -6.12
CA GLU A 128 -9.36 9.64 -7.31
C GLU A 128 -7.94 9.07 -7.14
N LEU A 129 -7.03 9.82 -6.52
CA LEU A 129 -5.68 9.35 -6.22
C LEU A 129 -5.71 8.21 -5.19
N TRP A 130 -6.57 8.29 -4.17
CA TRP A 130 -6.76 7.20 -3.20
C TRP A 130 -7.30 5.91 -3.81
N LYS A 131 -8.05 5.99 -4.92
CA LYS A 131 -8.41 4.78 -5.69
C LYS A 131 -7.18 4.11 -6.28
N LEU A 132 -6.23 4.91 -6.82
CA LEU A 132 -4.98 4.39 -7.34
C LEU A 132 -4.09 3.82 -6.24
N VAL A 133 -4.01 4.46 -5.06
CA VAL A 133 -3.29 3.94 -3.90
C VAL A 133 -3.84 2.57 -3.48
N LYS A 134 -5.17 2.45 -3.31
CA LYS A 134 -5.82 1.17 -2.95
C LYS A 134 -5.61 0.07 -4.02
N ALA A 135 -5.48 0.48 -5.26
CA ALA A 135 -5.18 -0.43 -6.36
C ALA A 135 -3.71 -0.87 -6.33
N ALA A 136 -2.79 0.07 -6.10
CA ALA A 136 -1.36 -0.18 -5.97
C ALA A 136 -1.03 -1.05 -4.75
N ASP A 137 -1.70 -0.83 -3.61
CA ASP A 137 -1.59 -1.69 -2.42
C ASP A 137 -1.94 -3.14 -2.75
N LYS A 138 -3.08 -3.38 -3.44
CA LYS A 138 -3.45 -4.73 -3.87
C LYS A 138 -2.49 -5.33 -4.90
N LEU A 139 -1.96 -4.51 -5.83
CA LEU A 139 -0.94 -4.95 -6.77
C LEU A 139 0.35 -5.36 -6.05
N SER A 140 0.80 -4.58 -5.06
CA SER A 140 1.96 -4.92 -4.23
C SER A 140 1.75 -6.26 -3.51
N ALA A 141 0.59 -6.46 -2.90
CA ALA A 141 0.23 -7.73 -2.27
C ALA A 141 0.20 -8.90 -3.28
N TYR A 142 -0.28 -8.68 -4.50
CA TYR A 142 -0.28 -9.69 -5.55
C TYR A 142 1.13 -10.03 -6.03
N ILE A 143 1.99 -9.03 -6.21
CA ILE A 143 3.41 -9.23 -6.57
C ILE A 143 4.12 -10.05 -5.48
N LYS A 144 3.87 -9.79 -4.21
CA LYS A 144 4.39 -10.59 -3.11
C LYS A 144 3.95 -12.05 -3.23
N CYS A 145 2.70 -12.34 -3.57
CA CYS A 145 2.23 -13.69 -3.77
C CYS A 145 2.95 -14.39 -4.95
N ILE A 146 3.20 -13.67 -6.06
CA ILE A 146 3.98 -14.18 -7.19
C ILE A 146 5.39 -14.55 -6.75
N ASP A 147 6.07 -13.70 -5.98
CA ASP A 147 7.42 -13.95 -5.50
C ASP A 147 7.48 -15.19 -4.60
N GLU A 148 6.53 -15.36 -3.69
CA GLU A 148 6.44 -16.53 -2.81
C GLU A 148 6.17 -17.81 -3.62
N ARG A 149 5.26 -17.77 -4.59
CA ARG A 149 4.99 -18.90 -5.48
C ARG A 149 6.22 -19.29 -6.32
N LYS A 150 6.95 -18.30 -6.86
CA LYS A 150 8.21 -18.54 -7.59
C LYS A 150 9.30 -19.15 -6.70
N ALA A 151 9.28 -18.86 -5.41
CA ALA A 151 10.15 -19.48 -4.42
C ALA A 151 9.66 -20.89 -3.98
N GLY A 152 8.57 -21.41 -4.55
CA GLY A 152 8.00 -22.73 -4.22
C GLY A 152 7.11 -22.74 -2.98
N ASN A 153 6.74 -21.57 -2.46
CA ASN A 153 5.89 -21.44 -1.28
C ASN A 153 4.41 -21.48 -1.67
N THR A 154 3.72 -22.58 -1.35
CA THR A 154 2.29 -22.76 -1.65
C THR A 154 1.35 -22.14 -0.61
N GLU A 155 1.88 -21.66 0.51
CA GLU A 155 1.10 -21.01 1.58
C GLU A 155 0.29 -19.81 1.08
N PHE A 156 0.81 -19.09 0.07
CA PHE A 156 0.21 -17.89 -0.48
C PHE A 156 -0.82 -18.15 -1.61
N SER A 157 -1.07 -19.41 -2.01
CA SER A 157 -1.91 -19.73 -3.17
C SER A 157 -3.34 -19.19 -3.05
N ALA A 158 -3.98 -19.34 -1.89
CA ALA A 158 -5.34 -18.83 -1.65
C ALA A 158 -5.38 -17.29 -1.62
N ALA A 159 -4.36 -16.67 -1.07
CA ALA A 159 -4.22 -15.20 -1.05
C ALA A 159 -4.01 -14.67 -2.48
N GLU A 160 -3.14 -15.30 -3.26
CA GLU A 160 -2.90 -14.97 -4.68
C GLU A 160 -4.20 -14.96 -5.48
N GLU A 161 -4.99 -16.04 -5.41
CA GLU A 161 -6.26 -16.17 -6.11
C GLU A 161 -7.27 -15.10 -5.65
N SER A 162 -7.41 -14.90 -4.35
CA SER A 162 -8.33 -13.92 -3.78
C SER A 162 -7.97 -12.48 -4.20
N ILE A 163 -6.69 -12.11 -4.15
CA ILE A 163 -6.22 -10.77 -4.52
C ILE A 163 -6.36 -10.56 -6.02
N LYS A 164 -6.01 -11.55 -6.85
CA LYS A 164 -6.21 -11.51 -8.30
C LYS A 164 -7.67 -11.23 -8.67
N ASN A 165 -8.60 -11.98 -8.05
CA ASN A 165 -10.03 -11.79 -8.25
C ASN A 165 -10.50 -10.39 -7.81
N ALA A 166 -9.95 -9.87 -6.72
CA ALA A 166 -10.25 -8.53 -6.25
C ALA A 166 -9.76 -7.45 -7.22
N LEU A 167 -8.53 -7.58 -7.76
CA LEU A 167 -7.96 -6.67 -8.76
C LEU A 167 -8.79 -6.67 -10.06
N GLN A 168 -9.21 -7.84 -10.53
CA GLN A 168 -10.04 -7.98 -11.75
C GLN A 168 -11.41 -7.32 -11.60
N LYS A 169 -11.98 -7.31 -10.39
CA LYS A 169 -13.27 -6.67 -10.08
C LYS A 169 -13.17 -5.18 -9.81
N MET A 170 -11.96 -4.63 -9.69
CA MET A 170 -11.80 -3.20 -9.47
C MET A 170 -12.21 -2.40 -10.71
N GLU A 171 -12.98 -1.35 -10.48
CA GLU A 171 -13.31 -0.35 -11.51
C GLU A 171 -12.13 0.63 -11.67
N CYS A 172 -10.96 0.11 -12.11
CA CYS A 172 -9.73 0.85 -12.33
C CYS A 172 -9.07 0.35 -13.61
N VAL A 173 -9.20 1.11 -14.67
CA VAL A 173 -8.68 0.73 -16.00
C VAL A 173 -7.15 0.71 -15.99
N GLU A 174 -6.52 1.60 -15.24
CA GLU A 174 -5.08 1.69 -15.05
C GLU A 174 -4.49 0.36 -14.54
N VAL A 175 -5.18 -0.27 -13.59
CA VAL A 175 -4.79 -1.58 -13.04
C VAL A 175 -4.88 -2.67 -14.10
N LYS A 176 -5.95 -2.68 -14.91
CA LYS A 176 -6.10 -3.67 -15.99
C LYS A 176 -4.95 -3.57 -16.98
N ILE A 177 -4.61 -2.36 -17.39
CA ILE A 177 -3.47 -2.10 -18.29
C ILE A 177 -2.16 -2.60 -17.65
N PHE A 178 -1.96 -2.30 -16.36
CA PHE A 178 -0.76 -2.75 -15.64
C PHE A 178 -0.68 -4.28 -15.56
N MET A 179 -1.79 -4.93 -15.24
CA MET A 179 -1.86 -6.39 -15.14
C MET A 179 -1.60 -7.08 -16.49
N ASP A 180 -2.10 -6.51 -17.57
CA ASP A 180 -1.98 -7.12 -18.89
C ASP A 180 -0.57 -6.94 -19.49
N GLU A 181 0.03 -5.76 -19.31
CA GLU A 181 1.27 -5.41 -20.01
C GLU A 181 2.54 -5.56 -19.15
N PHE A 182 2.47 -5.23 -17.86
CA PHE A 182 3.66 -5.13 -17.00
C PHE A 182 3.79 -6.30 -16.03
N LEU A 183 2.66 -6.79 -15.50
CA LEU A 183 2.66 -7.87 -14.51
C LEU A 183 3.31 -9.17 -15.02
N PRO A 184 3.16 -9.59 -16.30
CA PRO A 184 3.84 -10.79 -16.81
C PRO A 184 5.36 -10.75 -16.68
N SER A 185 5.96 -9.56 -16.56
CA SER A 185 7.40 -9.43 -16.36
C SER A 185 7.87 -9.86 -14.97
N TYR A 186 7.00 -9.83 -13.97
CA TYR A 186 7.32 -10.33 -12.61
C TYR A 186 7.48 -11.86 -12.57
N GLU A 187 6.97 -12.58 -13.58
CA GLU A 187 7.17 -14.03 -13.71
C GLU A 187 8.55 -14.38 -14.29
N LYS A 188 9.25 -13.42 -14.90
CA LYS A 188 10.51 -13.67 -15.59
C LYS A 188 11.68 -13.76 -14.60
N ALA A 189 12.68 -14.56 -14.97
CA ALA A 189 14.01 -14.51 -14.36
C ALA A 189 14.77 -13.25 -14.81
N LEU A 190 15.74 -12.81 -14.02
CA LEU A 190 16.50 -11.58 -14.29
C LEU A 190 17.10 -11.53 -15.71
N ASP A 191 17.68 -12.64 -16.17
CA ASP A 191 18.29 -12.74 -17.51
C ASP A 191 17.29 -12.56 -18.67
N LYS A 192 15.99 -12.74 -18.40
CA LYS A 192 14.91 -12.55 -19.38
C LYS A 192 14.30 -11.15 -19.33
N LEU A 193 14.59 -10.36 -18.31
CA LEU A 193 14.14 -8.97 -18.20
C LEU A 193 14.98 -8.01 -19.04
N GLN A 194 16.17 -8.41 -19.45
CA GLN A 194 17.13 -7.57 -20.18
C GLN A 194 17.16 -7.84 -21.70
N LYS A 195 16.32 -8.74 -22.17
CA LYS A 195 16.14 -9.08 -23.59
C LYS A 195 14.78 -8.60 -24.10
#